data_413b3a4e0e18474b81c33063f3dbbe59
#
_entry.id   413b3a4e0e18474b81c33063f3dbbe59
#
_cell.length_a   1.000
_cell.length_b   1.000
_cell.length_c   1.000
_cell.angle_alpha   90.00
_cell.angle_beta   90.00
_cell.angle_gamma   90.00
#
_symmetry.space_group_name_H-M   'P 1'
#
loop_
_entity.id
_entity.type
_entity.pdbx_description
1 polymer ?
#
loop_
_entity_poly.entity_id
_entity_poly.type
_entity_poly.pdbx_seq_one_letter_code
_entity_poly.pdbx_strand_id
1 'polypeptide(L)'
;WDRAFGTFQEELDDVPCIYGTLKPVQTWNPIWINFQHLWSLIQDAWYTKSFKDKLRIWFMPTGWRPIDVTKKIPRVKIENVYSQEKYRPKYSLIHKIFAGFHFVIQNVVLFIFLFTFSDISTADKTAYLLLIFSTIYSFSSIMDGFKWSIAFEFIRVLIGISIIIFSQALGLSVNPLLSTFLLSYFLISAILNFLLVKSLPQRKLEEIS
;
A
#
# COMPACT_ATOMS: atom_id res chain seq x y z
N TRP A 1 -9.32 3.59 -30.18
CA TRP A 1 -8.18 2.68 -30.30
C TRP A 1 -8.63 1.22 -30.49
N ASP A 2 -9.49 0.67 -29.64
CA ASP A 2 -9.89 -0.74 -29.69
C ASP A 2 -10.53 -1.14 -31.02
N ARG A 3 -11.35 -0.27 -31.64
CA ARG A 3 -11.89 -0.50 -32.97
C ARG A 3 -10.82 -0.52 -34.04
N ALA A 4 -9.78 0.34 -33.92
CA ALA A 4 -8.69 0.41 -34.89
C ALA A 4 -7.80 -0.84 -34.82
N PHE A 5 -7.64 -1.45 -33.67
CA PHE A 5 -6.85 -2.67 -33.49
C PHE A 5 -7.68 -3.97 -33.54
N GLY A 6 -8.99 -3.88 -33.76
CA GLY A 6 -9.87 -5.06 -33.89
C GLY A 6 -10.10 -5.76 -32.51
N THR A 7 -9.82 -5.09 -31.42
CA THR A 7 -10.02 -5.62 -30.04
C THR A 7 -11.33 -5.15 -29.41
N PHE A 8 -12.09 -4.30 -30.12
CA PHE A 8 -13.37 -3.79 -29.64
C PHE A 8 -14.41 -4.92 -29.64
N GLN A 9 -15.03 -5.12 -28.48
CA GLN A 9 -16.21 -5.96 -28.32
C GLN A 9 -17.33 -5.10 -27.74
N GLU A 10 -18.49 -5.13 -28.38
CA GLU A 10 -19.67 -4.46 -27.89
C GLU A 10 -20.21 -5.18 -26.65
N GLU A 11 -20.70 -4.42 -25.68
CA GLU A 11 -21.29 -4.98 -24.48
C GLU A 11 -22.58 -5.73 -24.85
N LEU A 12 -22.71 -6.98 -24.41
CA LEU A 12 -23.85 -7.83 -24.71
C LEU A 12 -24.90 -7.64 -23.61
N ASP A 13 -26.15 -7.37 -23.97
CA ASP A 13 -27.26 -7.17 -23.00
C ASP A 13 -27.52 -8.42 -22.16
N ASP A 14 -27.25 -9.59 -22.69
CA ASP A 14 -27.51 -10.90 -22.04
C ASP A 14 -26.39 -11.34 -21.09
N VAL A 15 -25.20 -10.72 -21.16
CA VAL A 15 -24.03 -11.11 -20.39
C VAL A 15 -23.53 -9.93 -19.58
N PRO A 16 -23.81 -9.85 -18.27
CA PRO A 16 -23.36 -8.74 -17.44
C PRO A 16 -21.83 -8.68 -17.40
N CYS A 17 -21.27 -7.50 -17.71
CA CYS A 17 -19.84 -7.26 -17.62
C CYS A 17 -19.37 -7.26 -16.17
N ILE A 18 -18.37 -8.09 -15.88
CA ILE A 18 -17.71 -8.13 -14.58
C ILE A 18 -16.30 -7.58 -14.72
N TYR A 19 -16.09 -6.42 -14.09
CA TYR A 19 -14.80 -5.75 -14.10
C TYR A 19 -13.93 -6.24 -12.95
N GLY A 20 -12.67 -6.52 -13.24
CA GLY A 20 -11.69 -6.92 -12.24
C GLY A 20 -10.55 -7.75 -12.80
N THR A 21 -9.71 -8.25 -11.91
CA THR A 21 -8.60 -9.15 -12.25
C THR A 21 -8.92 -10.56 -11.76
N LEU A 22 -8.40 -11.59 -12.45
CA LEU A 22 -8.54 -12.99 -12.05
C LEU A 22 -7.98 -13.30 -10.65
N LYS A 23 -7.12 -12.43 -10.13
CA LYS A 23 -6.62 -12.45 -8.76
C LYS A 23 -6.87 -11.08 -8.14
N PRO A 24 -7.99 -10.89 -7.43
CA PRO A 24 -8.28 -9.61 -6.81
C PRO A 24 -7.25 -9.26 -5.76
N VAL A 25 -6.96 -7.97 -5.67
CA VAL A 25 -6.07 -7.45 -4.65
C VAL A 25 -6.86 -7.31 -3.35
N GLN A 26 -6.43 -8.01 -2.30
CA GLN A 26 -7.06 -7.98 -0.98
C GLN A 26 -6.27 -7.09 -0.01
N THR A 27 -6.03 -5.85 -0.40
CA THR A 27 -5.31 -4.86 0.42
C THR A 27 -5.65 -3.44 -0.01
N TRP A 28 -5.62 -2.52 0.93
CA TRP A 28 -5.69 -1.06 0.70
C TRP A 28 -4.31 -0.42 0.59
N ASN A 29 -3.23 -1.19 0.77
CA ASN A 29 -1.87 -0.67 0.73
C ASN A 29 -1.42 -0.40 -0.72
N PRO A 30 -1.33 0.87 -1.17
CA PRO A 30 -0.99 1.20 -2.55
C PRO A 30 0.45 0.80 -2.91
N ILE A 31 1.36 0.77 -1.93
CA ILE A 31 2.73 0.32 -2.15
C ILE A 31 2.71 -1.17 -2.50
N TRP A 32 2.02 -1.98 -1.68
CA TRP A 32 1.92 -3.41 -1.94
C TRP A 32 1.19 -3.73 -3.25
N ILE A 33 0.11 -3.02 -3.57
CA ILE A 33 -0.62 -3.18 -4.84
C ILE A 33 0.31 -3.05 -6.04
N ASN A 34 1.19 -2.05 -6.03
CA ASN A 34 2.11 -1.80 -7.13
C ASN A 34 3.25 -2.82 -7.22
N PHE A 35 3.75 -3.31 -6.08
CA PHE A 35 4.91 -4.21 -6.04
C PHE A 35 4.55 -5.69 -5.95
N GLN A 36 3.30 -6.08 -5.72
CA GLN A 36 2.90 -7.48 -5.57
C GLN A 36 3.23 -8.36 -6.79
N HIS A 37 3.14 -7.79 -8.00
CA HIS A 37 3.50 -8.52 -9.22
C HIS A 37 5.01 -8.77 -9.28
N LEU A 38 5.81 -7.73 -9.05
CA LEU A 38 7.27 -7.85 -8.97
C LEU A 38 7.68 -8.87 -7.90
N TRP A 39 7.05 -8.81 -6.73
CA TRP A 39 7.29 -9.78 -5.66
C TRP A 39 6.99 -11.20 -6.09
N SER A 40 5.89 -11.42 -6.84
CA SER A 40 5.56 -12.75 -7.35
C SER A 40 6.57 -13.26 -8.38
N LEU A 41 7.16 -12.39 -9.20
CA LEU A 41 8.24 -12.74 -10.12
C LEU A 41 9.52 -13.13 -9.35
N ILE A 42 9.88 -12.35 -8.31
CA ILE A 42 11.03 -12.65 -7.44
C ILE A 42 10.84 -14.02 -6.78
N GLN A 43 9.66 -14.31 -6.24
CA GLN A 43 9.36 -15.62 -5.64
C GLN A 43 9.46 -16.75 -6.67
N ASP A 44 8.86 -16.59 -7.85
CA ASP A 44 8.93 -17.61 -8.90
C ASP A 44 10.39 -17.85 -9.35
N ALA A 45 11.20 -16.78 -9.48
CA ALA A 45 12.63 -16.88 -9.78
C ALA A 45 13.42 -17.57 -8.65
N TRP A 46 13.03 -17.35 -7.40
CA TRP A 46 13.70 -17.99 -6.24
C TRP A 46 13.40 -19.49 -6.17
N TYR A 47 12.13 -19.87 -6.38
CA TYR A 47 11.67 -21.24 -6.22
C TYR A 47 12.01 -22.17 -7.40
N THR A 48 12.23 -21.64 -8.61
CA THR A 48 12.63 -22.48 -9.75
C THR A 48 14.03 -23.04 -9.56
N LYS A 49 14.20 -24.32 -9.92
CA LYS A 49 15.51 -25.00 -9.93
C LYS A 49 16.31 -24.70 -11.20
N SER A 50 15.64 -24.26 -12.27
CA SER A 50 16.27 -23.98 -13.56
C SER A 50 16.92 -22.59 -13.56
N PHE A 51 18.26 -22.54 -13.63
CA PHE A 51 18.97 -21.26 -13.74
C PHE A 51 18.59 -20.47 -14.99
N LYS A 52 18.30 -21.16 -16.09
CA LYS A 52 17.82 -20.55 -17.33
C LYS A 52 16.47 -19.85 -17.12
N ASP A 53 15.56 -20.45 -16.37
CA ASP A 53 14.24 -19.88 -16.12
C ASP A 53 14.29 -18.74 -15.10
N LYS A 54 15.27 -18.70 -14.18
CA LYS A 54 15.54 -17.55 -13.30
C LYS A 54 15.84 -16.28 -14.08
N LEU A 55 16.51 -16.40 -15.23
CA LEU A 55 16.80 -15.27 -16.10
C LEU A 55 15.64 -14.97 -17.05
N ARG A 56 15.02 -16.01 -17.62
CA ARG A 56 13.92 -15.85 -18.60
C ARG A 56 12.70 -15.17 -18.01
N ILE A 57 12.37 -15.38 -16.74
CA ILE A 57 11.14 -14.86 -16.13
C ILE A 57 10.97 -13.34 -16.26
N TRP A 58 12.09 -12.61 -16.33
CA TRP A 58 12.10 -11.15 -16.44
C TRP A 58 11.76 -10.63 -17.84
N PHE A 59 11.85 -11.49 -18.87
CA PHE A 59 11.68 -11.13 -20.29
C PHE A 59 10.51 -11.86 -20.95
N MET A 60 9.84 -12.75 -20.22
CA MET A 60 8.74 -13.53 -20.76
C MET A 60 7.41 -12.75 -20.69
N PRO A 61 6.43 -13.07 -21.54
CA PRO A 61 5.12 -12.46 -21.52
C PRO A 61 4.43 -12.57 -20.16
N THR A 62 3.58 -11.59 -19.82
CA THR A 62 2.82 -11.57 -18.59
C THR A 62 2.03 -12.87 -18.38
N GLY A 63 2.16 -13.46 -17.18
CA GLY A 63 1.52 -14.73 -16.84
C GLY A 63 2.36 -15.98 -17.08
N TRP A 64 3.50 -15.86 -17.78
CA TRP A 64 4.42 -16.98 -17.91
C TRP A 64 5.06 -17.32 -16.56
N ARG A 65 5.22 -18.63 -16.31
CA ARG A 65 5.87 -19.16 -15.09
C ARG A 65 6.68 -20.42 -15.40
N PRO A 66 7.78 -20.65 -14.69
CA PRO A 66 8.49 -21.93 -14.77
C PRO A 66 7.56 -23.11 -14.47
N ILE A 67 7.70 -24.20 -15.23
CA ILE A 67 6.82 -25.38 -15.13
C ILE A 67 6.92 -26.05 -13.75
N ASP A 68 8.13 -26.10 -13.19
CA ASP A 68 8.40 -26.68 -11.86
C ASP A 68 7.73 -25.86 -10.75
N VAL A 69 7.75 -24.52 -10.85
CA VAL A 69 7.08 -23.63 -9.89
C VAL A 69 5.56 -23.71 -10.05
N THR A 70 5.04 -23.76 -11.26
CA THR A 70 3.60 -23.87 -11.52
C THR A 70 3.01 -25.13 -10.89
N LYS A 71 3.74 -26.26 -10.97
CA LYS A 71 3.31 -27.52 -10.35
C LYS A 71 3.40 -27.49 -8.83
N LYS A 72 4.43 -26.83 -8.27
CA LYS A 72 4.69 -26.81 -6.83
C LYS A 72 3.83 -25.78 -6.09
N ILE A 73 3.59 -24.64 -6.70
CA ILE A 73 2.85 -23.51 -6.13
C ILE A 73 1.82 -23.04 -7.18
N PRO A 74 0.68 -23.75 -7.30
CA PRO A 74 -0.38 -23.34 -8.21
C PRO A 74 -0.92 -21.97 -7.77
N ARG A 75 -1.21 -21.09 -8.74
CA ARG A 75 -1.93 -19.84 -8.44
C ARG A 75 -3.43 -20.12 -8.38
N VAL A 76 -4.04 -19.72 -7.28
CA VAL A 76 -5.49 -19.75 -7.16
C VAL A 76 -6.07 -18.72 -8.14
N LYS A 77 -6.96 -19.20 -9.02
CA LYS A 77 -7.74 -18.37 -9.92
C LYS A 77 -9.19 -18.40 -9.44
N ILE A 78 -9.88 -17.30 -9.64
CA ILE A 78 -11.33 -17.27 -9.40
C ILE A 78 -11.99 -18.21 -10.42
N GLU A 79 -12.68 -19.23 -9.94
CA GLU A 79 -13.41 -20.18 -10.79
C GLU A 79 -14.71 -19.57 -11.33
N ASN A 80 -15.42 -18.83 -10.48
CA ASN A 80 -16.64 -18.15 -10.84
C ASN A 80 -16.53 -16.64 -10.55
N VAL A 81 -16.37 -15.85 -11.62
CA VAL A 81 -16.25 -14.39 -11.53
C VAL A 81 -17.54 -13.72 -11.02
N TYR A 82 -18.71 -14.36 -11.22
CA TYR A 82 -20.00 -13.82 -10.80
C TYR A 82 -20.24 -13.93 -9.29
N SER A 83 -19.55 -14.86 -8.61
CA SER A 83 -19.66 -15.06 -7.15
C SER A 83 -18.58 -14.34 -6.36
N GLN A 84 -17.74 -13.54 -7.01
CA GLN A 84 -16.64 -12.86 -6.35
C GLN A 84 -17.12 -11.80 -5.37
N GLU A 85 -16.79 -11.95 -4.09
CA GLU A 85 -16.97 -10.90 -3.09
C GLU A 85 -15.85 -9.83 -3.19
N LYS A 86 -16.25 -8.56 -3.19
CA LYS A 86 -15.30 -7.44 -3.13
C LYS A 86 -14.62 -7.40 -1.77
N TYR A 87 -13.32 -7.10 -1.74
CA TYR A 87 -12.60 -6.87 -0.49
C TYR A 87 -13.22 -5.72 0.31
N ARG A 88 -13.88 -6.04 1.42
CA ARG A 88 -14.58 -5.08 2.29
C ARG A 88 -14.40 -5.46 3.76
N PRO A 89 -13.26 -5.14 4.40
CA PRO A 89 -13.11 -5.28 5.84
C PRO A 89 -14.18 -4.47 6.57
N LYS A 90 -14.64 -4.98 7.72
CA LYS A 90 -15.64 -4.26 8.53
C LYS A 90 -14.93 -3.17 9.35
N TYR A 91 -15.34 -1.92 9.15
CA TYR A 91 -14.78 -0.77 9.84
C TYR A 91 -15.77 -0.19 10.86
N SER A 92 -15.29 0.10 12.07
CA SER A 92 -15.98 0.95 13.03
C SER A 92 -15.75 2.43 12.69
N LEU A 93 -16.49 3.32 13.37
CA LEU A 93 -16.35 4.78 13.17
C LEU A 93 -14.91 5.26 13.42
N ILE A 94 -14.23 4.74 14.45
CA ILE A 94 -12.87 5.15 14.78
C ILE A 94 -11.87 4.82 13.66
N HIS A 95 -12.01 3.68 12.95
CA HIS A 95 -11.17 3.37 11.80
C HIS A 95 -11.35 4.39 10.67
N LYS A 96 -12.60 4.81 10.42
CA LYS A 96 -12.90 5.82 9.39
C LYS A 96 -12.34 7.18 9.75
N ILE A 97 -12.44 7.59 11.03
CA ILE A 97 -11.85 8.82 11.55
C ILE A 97 -10.32 8.77 11.41
N PHE A 98 -9.69 7.67 11.82
CA PHE A 98 -8.26 7.46 11.71
C PHE A 98 -7.78 7.59 10.26
N ALA A 99 -8.40 6.84 9.35
CA ALA A 99 -8.04 6.87 7.94
C ALA A 99 -8.28 8.25 7.30
N GLY A 100 -9.42 8.89 7.59
CA GLY A 100 -9.75 10.22 7.10
C GLY A 100 -8.79 11.29 7.60
N PHE A 101 -8.42 11.24 8.89
CA PHE A 101 -7.44 12.13 9.48
C PHE A 101 -6.08 12.01 8.77
N HIS A 102 -5.54 10.80 8.65
CA HIS A 102 -4.26 10.58 7.96
C HIS A 102 -4.33 10.98 6.49
N PHE A 103 -5.43 10.69 5.80
CA PHE A 103 -5.62 11.08 4.41
C PHE A 103 -5.56 12.59 4.22
N VAL A 104 -6.28 13.36 5.06
CA VAL A 104 -6.28 14.82 4.97
C VAL A 104 -4.90 15.40 5.26
N ILE A 105 -4.27 14.99 6.39
CA ILE A 105 -2.93 15.49 6.76
C ILE A 105 -1.89 15.10 5.71
N GLN A 106 -1.97 13.88 5.18
CA GLN A 106 -1.08 13.41 4.12
C GLN A 106 -1.14 14.29 2.87
N ASN A 107 -2.35 14.71 2.45
CA ASN A 107 -2.49 15.63 1.33
C ASN A 107 -1.90 17.02 1.65
N VAL A 108 -2.12 17.54 2.86
CA VAL A 108 -1.51 18.81 3.27
C VAL A 108 0.02 18.73 3.22
N VAL A 109 0.60 17.68 3.78
CA VAL A 109 2.07 17.46 3.75
C VAL A 109 2.57 17.32 2.31
N LEU A 110 1.85 16.61 1.45
CA LEU A 110 2.20 16.46 0.03
C LEU A 110 2.18 17.81 -0.69
N PHE A 111 1.15 18.65 -0.47
CA PHE A 111 1.10 19.99 -1.07
C PHE A 111 2.24 20.88 -0.57
N ILE A 112 2.53 20.90 0.75
CA ILE A 112 3.68 21.63 1.28
C ILE A 112 4.96 21.17 0.59
N PHE A 113 5.18 19.86 0.49
CA PHE A 113 6.34 19.27 -0.19
C PHE A 113 6.46 19.72 -1.65
N LEU A 114 5.36 19.66 -2.42
CA LEU A 114 5.37 20.05 -3.83
C LEU A 114 5.63 21.54 -4.02
N PHE A 115 5.04 22.40 -3.19
CA PHE A 115 5.24 23.85 -3.28
C PHE A 115 6.65 24.30 -2.85
N THR A 116 7.30 23.57 -1.95
CA THR A 116 8.64 23.90 -1.47
C THR A 116 9.75 23.09 -2.16
N PHE A 117 9.40 22.19 -3.07
CA PHE A 117 10.31 21.19 -3.65
C PHE A 117 11.58 21.78 -4.26
N SER A 118 11.49 22.96 -4.91
CA SER A 118 12.64 23.63 -5.54
C SER A 118 13.60 24.23 -4.52
N ASP A 119 13.09 24.62 -3.35
CA ASP A 119 13.80 25.47 -2.39
C ASP A 119 14.43 24.69 -1.22
N ILE A 120 14.02 23.43 -1.04
CA ILE A 120 14.47 22.58 0.07
C ILE A 120 15.66 21.70 -0.30
N SER A 121 16.47 21.37 0.72
CA SER A 121 17.65 20.52 0.59
C SER A 121 17.29 19.06 0.22
N THR A 122 18.26 18.28 -0.23
CA THR A 122 18.08 16.84 -0.48
C THR A 122 17.72 16.08 0.79
N ALA A 123 18.26 16.51 1.95
CA ALA A 123 17.90 15.91 3.23
C ALA A 123 16.42 16.14 3.58
N ASP A 124 15.93 17.38 3.38
CA ASP A 124 14.51 17.71 3.57
C ASP A 124 13.61 16.89 2.63
N LYS A 125 13.97 16.79 1.34
CA LYS A 125 13.24 15.97 0.35
C LYS A 125 13.12 14.52 0.81
N THR A 126 14.22 13.97 1.29
CA THR A 126 14.24 12.58 1.81
C THR A 126 13.36 12.44 3.04
N ALA A 127 13.40 13.39 3.98
CA ALA A 127 12.55 13.38 5.17
C ALA A 127 11.04 13.44 4.81
N TYR A 128 10.66 14.32 3.88
CA TYR A 128 9.28 14.39 3.38
C TYR A 128 8.84 13.08 2.72
N LEU A 129 9.65 12.49 1.86
CA LEU A 129 9.33 11.22 1.20
C LEU A 129 9.15 10.10 2.22
N LEU A 130 10.06 9.99 3.20
CA LEU A 130 9.94 8.99 4.27
C LEU A 130 8.68 9.19 5.11
N LEU A 131 8.34 10.44 5.44
CA LEU A 131 7.10 10.77 6.15
C LEU A 131 5.87 10.36 5.34
N ILE A 132 5.83 10.72 4.05
CA ILE A 132 4.73 10.43 3.14
C ILE A 132 4.53 8.92 3.00
N PHE A 133 5.57 8.18 2.62
CA PHE A 133 5.47 6.74 2.40
C PHE A 133 5.18 5.97 3.69
N SER A 134 5.82 6.31 4.80
CA SER A 134 5.56 5.64 6.08
C SER A 134 4.14 5.89 6.58
N THR A 135 3.59 7.09 6.37
CA THR A 135 2.20 7.42 6.73
C THR A 135 1.20 6.60 5.91
N ILE A 136 1.36 6.57 4.58
CA ILE A 136 0.49 5.79 3.68
C ILE A 136 0.55 4.31 4.04
N TYR A 137 1.75 3.78 4.26
CA TYR A 137 1.95 2.39 4.62
C TYR A 137 1.31 2.04 5.97
N SER A 138 1.44 2.93 6.96
CA SER A 138 0.88 2.72 8.29
C SER A 138 -0.63 2.67 8.28
N PHE A 139 -1.29 3.74 7.84
CA PHE A 139 -2.76 3.77 7.93
C PHE A 139 -3.42 2.74 7.01
N SER A 140 -2.86 2.45 5.83
CA SER A 140 -3.40 1.41 4.96
C SER A 140 -3.24 0.01 5.56
N SER A 141 -2.13 -0.27 6.25
CA SER A 141 -1.92 -1.53 6.96
C SER A 141 -2.86 -1.71 8.15
N ILE A 142 -3.20 -0.62 8.86
CA ILE A 142 -4.23 -0.64 9.91
C ILE A 142 -5.60 -0.93 9.31
N MET A 143 -5.93 -0.30 8.16
CA MET A 143 -7.18 -0.56 7.45
C MET A 143 -7.27 -1.99 6.92
N ASP A 144 -6.15 -2.64 6.61
CA ASP A 144 -6.08 -4.06 6.27
C ASP A 144 -6.18 -5.01 7.49
N GLY A 145 -6.19 -4.48 8.70
CA GLY A 145 -6.33 -5.24 9.94
C GLY A 145 -5.08 -6.02 10.37
N PHE A 146 -3.89 -5.60 9.94
CA PHE A 146 -2.65 -6.22 10.40
C PHE A 146 -2.36 -5.86 11.87
N LYS A 147 -2.20 -6.86 12.74
CA LYS A 147 -1.93 -6.63 14.17
C LYS A 147 -0.63 -5.86 14.43
N TRP A 148 0.40 -6.09 13.64
CA TRP A 148 1.69 -5.40 13.75
C TRP A 148 1.62 -3.91 13.38
N SER A 149 0.59 -3.49 12.63
CA SER A 149 0.47 -2.11 12.16
C SER A 149 0.28 -1.10 13.29
N ILE A 150 -0.32 -1.51 14.40
CA ILE A 150 -0.44 -0.69 15.62
C ILE A 150 0.95 -0.36 16.18
N ALA A 151 1.81 -1.37 16.32
CA ALA A 151 3.18 -1.16 16.81
C ALA A 151 4.01 -0.32 15.82
N PHE A 152 3.84 -0.58 14.52
CA PHE A 152 4.51 0.20 13.49
C PHE A 152 4.12 1.69 13.55
N GLU A 153 2.84 2.00 13.76
CA GLU A 153 2.37 3.38 13.89
C GLU A 153 2.99 4.07 15.12
N PHE A 154 3.07 3.39 16.28
CA PHE A 154 3.75 3.95 17.45
C PHE A 154 5.23 4.23 17.17
N ILE A 155 5.94 3.29 16.53
CA ILE A 155 7.35 3.46 16.16
C ILE A 155 7.49 4.65 15.19
N ARG A 156 6.61 4.75 14.20
CA ARG A 156 6.60 5.87 13.24
C ARG A 156 6.41 7.22 13.94
N VAL A 157 5.48 7.31 14.89
CA VAL A 157 5.25 8.51 15.70
C VAL A 157 6.49 8.88 16.50
N LEU A 158 7.10 7.92 17.20
CA LEU A 158 8.32 8.17 17.99
C LEU A 158 9.47 8.65 17.11
N ILE A 159 9.71 8.02 15.98
CA ILE A 159 10.75 8.42 15.02
C ILE A 159 10.45 9.83 14.48
N GLY A 160 9.21 10.10 14.09
CA GLY A 160 8.80 11.40 13.55
C GLY A 160 9.01 12.54 14.55
N ILE A 161 8.61 12.35 15.81
CA ILE A 161 8.87 13.33 16.89
C ILE A 161 10.36 13.52 17.11
N SER A 162 11.15 12.42 17.13
CA SER A 162 12.60 12.49 17.28
C SER A 162 13.26 13.27 16.14
N ILE A 163 12.84 13.03 14.90
CA ILE A 163 13.35 13.78 13.72
C ILE A 163 13.07 15.27 13.87
N ILE A 164 11.90 15.68 14.35
CA ILE A 164 11.57 17.09 14.54
C ILE A 164 12.44 17.71 15.64
N ILE A 165 12.59 17.05 16.78
CA ILE A 165 13.40 17.53 17.91
C ILE A 165 14.87 17.69 17.50
N PHE A 166 15.42 16.74 16.77
CA PHE A 166 16.81 16.73 16.32
C PHE A 166 17.00 17.29 14.91
N SER A 167 16.01 18.00 14.36
CA SER A 167 16.01 18.47 12.97
C SER A 167 17.27 19.27 12.61
N GLN A 168 17.73 20.18 13.49
CA GLN A 168 18.94 20.96 13.27
C GLN A 168 20.19 20.09 13.19
N ALA A 169 20.33 19.10 14.08
CA ALA A 169 21.46 18.17 14.06
C ALA A 169 21.45 17.26 12.82
N LEU A 170 20.28 17.02 12.24
CA LEU A 170 20.08 16.26 11.01
C LEU A 170 20.21 17.13 9.73
N GLY A 171 20.47 18.43 9.89
CA GLY A 171 20.56 19.36 8.76
C GLY A 171 19.23 19.62 8.04
N LEU A 172 18.11 19.48 8.77
CA LEU A 172 16.76 19.69 8.23
C LEU A 172 16.28 21.12 8.47
N SER A 173 15.68 21.71 7.46
CA SER A 173 15.16 23.09 7.47
C SER A 173 13.69 23.12 7.91
N VAL A 174 13.43 22.81 9.18
CA VAL A 174 12.06 22.79 9.72
C VAL A 174 11.77 24.09 10.45
N ASN A 175 10.86 24.92 9.91
CA ASN A 175 10.45 26.15 10.57
C ASN A 175 9.51 25.87 11.78
N PRO A 176 9.36 26.83 12.73
CA PRO A 176 8.56 26.63 13.94
C PRO A 176 7.09 26.27 13.67
N LEU A 177 6.48 26.86 12.63
CA LEU A 177 5.09 26.57 12.26
C LEU A 177 4.93 25.13 11.79
N LEU A 178 5.81 24.66 10.92
CA LEU A 178 5.81 23.27 10.42
C LEU A 178 6.12 22.29 11.55
N SER A 179 7.07 22.62 12.45
CA SER A 179 7.36 21.80 13.63
C SER A 179 6.14 21.61 14.51
N THR A 180 5.46 22.71 14.84
CA THR A 180 4.23 22.68 15.67
C THR A 180 3.12 21.87 15.00
N PHE A 181 2.93 22.07 13.70
CA PHE A 181 1.94 21.31 12.92
C PHE A 181 2.25 19.80 12.94
N LEU A 182 3.48 19.39 12.66
CA LEU A 182 3.87 17.98 12.62
C LEU A 182 3.86 17.34 14.03
N LEU A 183 4.27 18.05 15.07
CA LEU A 183 4.17 17.56 16.45
C LEU A 183 2.72 17.33 16.85
N SER A 184 1.82 18.28 16.54
CA SER A 184 0.38 18.13 16.79
C SER A 184 -0.20 16.93 16.04
N TYR A 185 0.20 16.75 14.77
CA TYR A 185 -0.17 15.61 13.95
C TYR A 185 0.25 14.28 14.61
N PHE A 186 1.50 14.15 15.04
CA PHE A 186 2.00 12.92 15.66
C PHE A 186 1.32 12.63 17.00
N LEU A 187 1.04 13.63 17.81
CA LEU A 187 0.31 13.46 19.08
C LEU A 187 -1.12 12.97 18.85
N ILE A 188 -1.85 13.59 17.92
CA ILE A 188 -3.21 13.15 17.56
C ILE A 188 -3.17 11.72 16.98
N SER A 189 -2.20 11.42 16.11
CA SER A 189 -2.01 10.07 15.56
C SER A 189 -1.79 9.03 16.66
N ALA A 190 -0.96 9.32 17.67
CA ALA A 190 -0.73 8.43 18.80
C ALA A 190 -2.01 8.16 19.61
N ILE A 191 -2.81 9.21 19.86
CA ILE A 191 -4.09 9.08 20.58
C ILE A 191 -5.06 8.21 19.78
N LEU A 192 -5.23 8.48 18.48
CA LEU A 192 -6.11 7.70 17.63
C LEU A 192 -5.66 6.25 17.52
N ASN A 193 -4.34 6.00 17.40
CA ASN A 193 -3.79 4.66 17.37
C ASN A 193 -4.04 3.90 18.67
N PHE A 194 -3.89 4.55 19.81
CA PHE A 194 -4.22 3.97 21.13
C PHE A 194 -5.69 3.54 21.22
N LEU A 195 -6.61 4.35 20.69
CA LEU A 195 -8.04 4.01 20.64
C LEU A 195 -8.32 2.79 19.73
N LEU A 196 -7.47 2.57 18.71
CA LEU A 196 -7.61 1.45 17.78
C LEU A 196 -7.09 0.12 18.31
N VAL A 197 -6.27 0.10 19.36
CA VAL A 197 -5.64 -1.13 19.91
C VAL A 197 -6.66 -2.24 20.16
N LYS A 198 -7.87 -1.90 20.62
CA LYS A 198 -8.93 -2.86 20.95
C LYS A 198 -9.90 -3.16 19.81
N SER A 199 -9.78 -2.50 18.68
CA SER A 199 -10.82 -2.50 17.65
C SER A 199 -10.30 -2.66 16.20
N LEU A 200 -9.21 -3.39 15.98
CA LEU A 200 -8.70 -3.64 14.64
C LEU A 200 -9.77 -4.26 13.73
N PRO A 201 -9.82 -3.87 12.44
CA PRO A 201 -10.71 -4.50 11.48
C PRO A 201 -10.45 -6.00 11.42
N GLN A 202 -11.53 -6.79 11.43
CA GLN A 202 -11.38 -8.23 11.24
C GLN A 202 -11.08 -8.49 9.76
N ARG A 203 -9.88 -8.97 9.48
CA ARG A 203 -9.52 -9.49 8.17
C ARG A 203 -10.20 -10.85 8.02
N LYS A 204 -11.17 -10.97 7.11
CA LYS A 204 -11.55 -12.27 6.58
C LYS A 204 -10.34 -12.75 5.76
N LEU A 205 -9.51 -13.57 6.36
CA LEU A 205 -8.62 -14.44 5.61
C LEU A 205 -9.56 -15.48 4.99
N GLU A 206 -10.00 -15.28 3.76
CA GLU A 206 -10.37 -16.42 2.95
C GLU A 206 -9.09 -17.25 2.87
N GLU A 207 -9.15 -18.41 3.49
CA GLU A 207 -8.13 -19.45 3.42
C GLU A 207 -7.88 -19.71 1.93
N ILE A 208 -6.79 -19.12 1.44
CA ILE A 208 -6.18 -19.52 0.19
C ILE A 208 -5.38 -20.78 0.56
N SER A 209 -6.14 -21.86 0.86
CA SER A 209 -5.60 -23.21 0.96
C SER A 209 -5.32 -23.75 -0.45
#